data_b4cbb6b0105a8bb17ec7befff1b30c3e
#
_entry.id   b4cbb6b0105a8bb17ec7befff1b30c3e
#
_cell.length_a   1.000
_cell.length_b   1.000
_cell.length_c   1.000
_cell.angle_alpha   90.00
_cell.angle_beta   90.00
_cell.angle_gamma   90.00
#
_symmetry.space_group_name_H-M   'P 1'
#
loop_
_entity.id
_entity.type
_entity.pdbx_description
1 polymer ?
#
loop_
_entity_poly.entity_id
_entity_poly.type
_entity_poly.pdbx_seq_one_letter_code
_entity_poly.pdbx_strand_id
1 'polypeptide(L)'
;MLYLIRHAESVCNLVQSSTGSVLDELSFDGRKECLKLREVAKDLKNKFDLKIVSSTAARSLETGVILFGKDIKLDSDWQETNGGYLQNIPEKYVDDFFKLKNNNQRKYPKGESNKFMQERVIRSLKKYLDLIKNQNIAIITHLGPILAVAEYLNYKIPNVKNLDGIVITYVHKTYKLKTHKKLKH
;
A
#
# COMPACT_ATOMS: atom_id res chain seq x y z
N MET A 1 -15.74 2.01 6.96
CA MET A 1 -14.82 0.92 6.52
C MET A 1 -13.54 1.51 5.95
N LEU A 2 -12.44 0.77 5.99
CA LEU A 2 -11.14 1.16 5.44
C LEU A 2 -10.67 0.14 4.41
N TYR A 3 -10.51 0.57 3.16
CA TYR A 3 -9.84 -0.19 2.12
C TYR A 3 -8.36 0.17 2.11
N LEU A 4 -7.48 -0.82 2.13
CA LEU A 4 -6.07 -0.67 1.80
C LEU A 4 -5.83 -1.37 0.46
N ILE A 5 -5.41 -0.63 -0.54
CA ILE A 5 -5.28 -1.09 -1.93
C ILE A 5 -3.80 -0.98 -2.30
N ARG A 6 -3.17 -2.09 -2.68
CA ARG A 6 -1.81 -2.05 -3.23
C ARG A 6 -1.85 -1.36 -4.60
N HIS A 7 -0.90 -0.44 -4.84
CA HIS A 7 -0.75 0.22 -6.15
C HIS A 7 -0.68 -0.80 -7.30
N ALA A 8 -1.02 -0.39 -8.51
CA ALA A 8 -0.86 -1.19 -9.71
C ALA A 8 0.62 -1.48 -10.01
N GLU A 9 0.91 -2.34 -10.95
CA GLU A 9 2.28 -2.69 -11.31
C GLU A 9 3.10 -1.44 -11.68
N SER A 10 4.28 -1.32 -11.09
CA SER A 10 5.23 -0.23 -11.33
C SER A 10 6.48 -0.72 -12.07
N VAL A 11 7.28 0.23 -12.58
CA VAL A 11 8.56 -0.10 -13.23
C VAL A 11 9.47 -0.89 -12.29
N CYS A 12 9.51 -0.55 -11.00
CA CYS A 12 10.28 -1.32 -10.00
C CYS A 12 9.78 -2.75 -9.82
N ASN A 13 8.48 -3.00 -9.97
CA ASN A 13 7.97 -4.37 -9.91
C ASN A 13 8.50 -5.24 -11.06
N LEU A 14 8.69 -4.67 -12.26
CA LEU A 14 9.25 -5.38 -13.41
C LEU A 14 10.69 -5.86 -13.17
N VAL A 15 11.49 -5.06 -12.45
CA VAL A 15 12.86 -5.44 -12.07
C VAL A 15 12.93 -6.17 -10.72
N GLN A 16 11.80 -6.58 -10.18
CA GLN A 16 11.68 -7.33 -8.92
C GLN A 16 12.35 -6.63 -7.72
N SER A 17 12.30 -5.30 -7.69
CA SER A 17 12.72 -4.52 -6.53
C SER A 17 11.58 -4.38 -5.52
N SER A 18 11.87 -4.63 -4.24
CA SER A 18 10.90 -4.46 -3.14
C SER A 18 10.81 -3.01 -2.64
N THR A 19 11.84 -2.21 -2.91
CA THR A 19 11.93 -0.81 -2.44
C THR A 19 12.14 0.14 -3.61
N GLY A 20 11.03 0.54 -4.25
CA GLY A 20 11.06 1.53 -5.31
C GLY A 20 11.25 2.96 -4.78
N SER A 21 11.86 3.82 -5.61
CA SER A 21 11.91 5.26 -5.36
C SER A 21 10.49 5.84 -5.19
N VAL A 22 10.38 6.98 -4.52
CA VAL A 22 9.12 7.75 -4.48
C VAL A 22 8.69 8.23 -5.87
N LEU A 23 9.64 8.37 -6.81
CA LEU A 23 9.40 8.76 -8.19
C LEU A 23 9.12 7.56 -9.12
N ASP A 24 9.17 6.32 -8.61
CA ASP A 24 8.83 5.12 -9.39
C ASP A 24 7.38 5.18 -9.85
N GLU A 25 7.18 5.18 -11.16
CA GLU A 25 5.88 5.30 -11.83
C GLU A 25 5.28 3.93 -12.18
N LEU A 26 4.01 3.92 -12.59
CA LEU A 26 3.36 2.72 -13.09
C LEU A 26 4.00 2.22 -14.38
N SER A 27 4.03 0.90 -14.56
CA SER A 27 4.34 0.29 -15.84
C SER A 27 3.21 0.54 -16.85
N PHE A 28 3.48 0.32 -18.12
CA PHE A 28 2.44 0.39 -19.16
C PHE A 28 1.26 -0.53 -18.86
N ASP A 29 1.53 -1.78 -18.46
CA ASP A 29 0.50 -2.75 -18.12
C ASP A 29 -0.21 -2.40 -16.82
N GLY A 30 0.48 -1.83 -15.83
CA GLY A 30 -0.14 -1.30 -14.61
C GLY A 30 -1.16 -0.20 -14.90
N ARG A 31 -0.84 0.76 -15.77
CA ARG A 31 -1.79 1.79 -16.24
C ARG A 31 -2.99 1.19 -16.94
N LYS A 32 -2.74 0.26 -17.87
CA LYS A 32 -3.80 -0.44 -18.60
C LYS A 32 -4.74 -1.22 -17.68
N GLU A 33 -4.20 -1.86 -16.65
CA GLU A 33 -5.00 -2.59 -15.67
C GLU A 33 -5.87 -1.63 -14.83
N CYS A 34 -5.31 -0.50 -14.37
CA CYS A 34 -6.08 0.54 -13.70
C CYS A 34 -7.24 1.06 -14.56
N LEU A 35 -6.99 1.32 -15.83
CA LEU A 35 -8.04 1.80 -16.76
C LEU A 35 -9.18 0.80 -16.89
N LYS A 36 -8.90 -0.52 -16.95
CA LYS A 36 -9.94 -1.57 -16.98
C LYS A 36 -10.78 -1.62 -15.69
N LEU A 37 -10.21 -1.24 -14.55
CA LEU A 37 -10.88 -1.27 -13.26
C LEU A 37 -11.55 0.07 -12.89
N ARG A 38 -11.39 1.10 -13.71
CA ARG A 38 -11.85 2.46 -13.41
C ARG A 38 -13.33 2.56 -13.10
N GLU A 39 -14.17 1.91 -13.89
CA GLU A 39 -15.62 1.96 -13.65
C GLU A 39 -15.99 1.20 -12.35
N VAL A 40 -15.41 0.03 -12.11
CA VAL A 40 -15.58 -0.70 -10.85
C VAL A 40 -15.17 0.15 -9.63
N ALA A 41 -14.06 0.88 -9.76
CA ALA A 41 -13.56 1.77 -8.69
C ALA A 41 -14.51 2.96 -8.46
N LYS A 42 -15.03 3.57 -9.51
CA LYS A 42 -16.02 4.66 -9.42
C LYS A 42 -17.32 4.19 -8.75
N ASP A 43 -17.83 3.03 -9.15
CA ASP A 43 -19.02 2.44 -8.56
C ASP A 43 -18.82 2.17 -7.06
N LEU A 44 -17.65 1.62 -6.70
CA LEU A 44 -17.27 1.41 -5.30
C LEU A 44 -17.20 2.73 -4.53
N LYS A 45 -16.57 3.77 -5.10
CA LYS A 45 -16.46 5.09 -4.49
C LYS A 45 -17.84 5.69 -4.24
N ASN A 46 -18.72 5.65 -5.23
CA ASN A 46 -20.07 6.22 -5.14
C ASN A 46 -20.94 5.42 -4.15
N LYS A 47 -20.92 4.10 -4.24
CA LYS A 47 -21.72 3.21 -3.37
C LYS A 47 -21.42 3.41 -1.88
N PHE A 48 -20.16 3.67 -1.52
CA PHE A 48 -19.73 3.80 -0.14
C PHE A 48 -19.31 5.20 0.27
N ASP A 49 -19.48 6.21 -0.58
CA ASP A 49 -18.99 7.59 -0.36
C ASP A 49 -17.53 7.59 0.14
N LEU A 50 -16.63 6.94 -0.62
CA LEU A 50 -15.24 6.76 -0.20
C LEU A 50 -14.46 8.07 -0.26
N LYS A 51 -13.81 8.44 0.83
CA LYS A 51 -12.74 9.44 0.86
C LYS A 51 -11.43 8.76 0.43
N ILE A 52 -10.74 9.34 -0.54
CA ILE A 52 -9.56 8.73 -1.13
C ILE A 52 -8.29 9.34 -0.53
N VAL A 53 -7.41 8.47 -0.10
CA VAL A 53 -6.07 8.80 0.41
C VAL A 53 -5.04 8.05 -0.41
N SER A 54 -3.88 8.62 -0.63
CA SER A 54 -2.76 7.93 -1.29
C SER A 54 -1.46 8.16 -0.53
N SER A 55 -0.62 7.14 -0.53
CA SER A 55 0.81 7.32 -0.31
C SER A 55 1.35 8.38 -1.28
N THR A 56 2.38 9.11 -0.88
CA THR A 56 3.00 10.15 -1.71
C THR A 56 3.90 9.60 -2.82
N ALA A 57 4.09 8.28 -2.93
CA ALA A 57 4.83 7.67 -4.03
C ALA A 57 4.05 7.78 -5.36
N ALA A 58 4.76 8.10 -6.46
CA ALA A 58 4.16 8.36 -7.77
C ALA A 58 3.25 7.22 -8.23
N ARG A 59 3.69 5.95 -8.11
CA ARG A 59 2.89 4.76 -8.48
C ARG A 59 1.57 4.64 -7.71
N SER A 60 1.56 5.03 -6.43
CA SER A 60 0.33 5.00 -5.62
C SER A 60 -0.62 6.13 -6.00
N LEU A 61 -0.08 7.34 -6.15
CA LEU A 61 -0.86 8.50 -6.55
C LEU A 61 -1.44 8.32 -7.95
N GLU A 62 -0.64 7.84 -8.90
CA GLU A 62 -1.07 7.56 -10.27
C GLU A 62 -2.19 6.50 -10.29
N THR A 63 -2.03 5.40 -9.52
CA THR A 63 -3.10 4.40 -9.33
C THR A 63 -4.39 5.05 -8.84
N GLY A 64 -4.30 5.88 -7.79
CA GLY A 64 -5.44 6.57 -7.21
C GLY A 64 -6.14 7.50 -8.18
N VAL A 65 -5.37 8.31 -8.93
CA VAL A 65 -5.91 9.26 -9.93
C VAL A 65 -6.63 8.53 -11.05
N ILE A 66 -6.08 7.43 -11.56
CA ILE A 66 -6.72 6.66 -12.64
C ILE A 66 -8.02 6.01 -12.13
N LEU A 67 -8.02 5.41 -10.94
CA LEU A 67 -9.17 4.69 -10.40
C LEU A 67 -10.27 5.62 -9.87
N PHE A 68 -9.92 6.67 -9.13
CA PHE A 68 -10.87 7.43 -8.31
C PHE A 68 -10.96 8.92 -8.66
N GLY A 69 -10.11 9.41 -9.57
CA GLY A 69 -10.06 10.83 -9.95
C GLY A 69 -9.08 11.64 -9.08
N LYS A 70 -9.13 12.97 -9.20
CA LYS A 70 -8.09 13.87 -8.65
C LYS A 70 -8.28 14.27 -7.20
N ASP A 71 -9.45 14.04 -6.62
CA ASP A 71 -9.75 14.39 -5.22
C ASP A 71 -9.13 13.34 -4.29
N ILE A 72 -7.83 13.49 -4.01
CA ILE A 72 -7.01 12.55 -3.24
C ILE A 72 -6.21 13.30 -2.19
N LYS A 73 -6.37 12.90 -0.93
CA LYS A 73 -5.51 13.36 0.16
C LYS A 73 -4.21 12.56 0.15
N LEU A 74 -3.07 13.24 0.32
CA LEU A 74 -1.77 12.59 0.44
C LEU A 74 -1.42 12.33 1.91
N ASP A 75 -0.85 11.13 2.18
CA ASP A 75 -0.35 10.75 3.51
C ASP A 75 0.94 9.93 3.35
N SER A 76 2.08 10.54 3.72
CA SER A 76 3.41 9.93 3.59
C SER A 76 3.63 8.75 4.55
N ASP A 77 2.85 8.65 5.63
CA ASP A 77 2.94 7.51 6.56
C ASP A 77 2.56 6.17 5.89
N TRP A 78 1.93 6.21 4.71
CA TRP A 78 1.56 5.02 3.93
C TRP A 78 2.56 4.65 2.83
N GLN A 79 3.75 5.25 2.79
CA GLN A 79 4.82 4.87 1.86
C GLN A 79 5.37 3.47 2.16
N GLU A 80 5.98 2.83 1.14
CA GLU A 80 6.79 1.62 1.28
C GLU A 80 8.05 1.91 2.11
N THR A 81 8.72 0.87 2.57
CA THR A 81 10.02 1.01 3.24
C THR A 81 10.97 1.82 2.38
N ASN A 82 11.54 2.88 2.96
CA ASN A 82 12.55 3.67 2.27
C ASN A 82 13.87 2.86 2.17
N GLY A 83 14.16 2.35 0.98
CA GLY A 83 15.35 1.55 0.69
C GLY A 83 16.66 2.34 0.63
N GLY A 84 16.64 3.68 0.78
CA GLY A 84 17.82 4.52 0.74
C GLY A 84 18.68 4.26 -0.52
N TYR A 85 19.96 3.95 -0.35
CA TYR A 85 20.84 3.63 -1.47
C TYR A 85 20.54 2.30 -2.19
N LEU A 86 19.69 1.45 -1.62
CA LEU A 86 19.30 0.17 -2.22
C LEU A 86 17.94 0.23 -2.94
N GLN A 87 17.38 1.43 -3.14
CA GLN A 87 16.18 1.61 -3.94
C GLN A 87 16.42 1.18 -5.40
N ASN A 88 15.40 0.60 -6.02
CA ASN A 88 15.41 0.14 -7.40
C ASN A 88 16.42 -1.00 -7.69
N ILE A 89 17.02 -1.57 -6.65
CA ILE A 89 17.89 -2.74 -6.77
C ILE A 89 17.02 -4.02 -6.66
N PRO A 90 17.22 -5.01 -7.55
CA PRO A 90 16.52 -6.29 -7.45
C PRO A 90 16.71 -6.95 -6.08
N GLU A 91 15.62 -7.49 -5.51
CA GLU A 91 15.57 -8.00 -4.13
C GLU A 91 16.68 -9.00 -3.82
N LYS A 92 17.05 -9.87 -4.76
CA LYS A 92 18.11 -10.86 -4.56
C LYS A 92 19.45 -10.22 -4.15
N TYR A 93 19.81 -9.08 -4.73
CA TYR A 93 21.05 -8.38 -4.38
C TYR A 93 20.93 -7.63 -3.05
N VAL A 94 19.74 -7.14 -2.74
CA VAL A 94 19.42 -6.54 -1.44
C VAL A 94 19.54 -7.60 -0.34
N ASP A 95 19.01 -8.80 -0.57
CA ASP A 95 19.14 -9.93 0.37
C ASP A 95 20.60 -10.31 0.61
N ASP A 96 21.38 -10.41 -0.45
CA ASP A 96 22.81 -10.73 -0.34
C ASP A 96 23.59 -9.64 0.42
N PHE A 97 23.28 -8.37 0.18
CA PHE A 97 23.84 -7.26 0.96
C PHE A 97 23.55 -7.39 2.45
N PHE A 98 22.31 -7.69 2.84
CA PHE A 98 21.96 -7.82 4.26
C PHE A 98 22.56 -9.07 4.90
N LYS A 99 22.68 -10.18 4.19
CA LYS A 99 23.40 -11.38 4.66
C LYS A 99 24.88 -11.08 4.94
N LEU A 100 25.57 -10.44 3.98
CA LEU A 100 26.98 -10.05 4.13
C LEU A 100 27.23 -9.10 5.30
N LYS A 101 26.28 -8.24 5.62
CA LYS A 101 26.36 -7.27 6.73
C LYS A 101 25.83 -7.79 8.07
N ASN A 102 25.38 -9.05 8.15
CA ASN A 102 24.70 -9.63 9.33
C ASN A 102 23.57 -8.72 9.87
N ASN A 103 22.86 -8.03 8.96
CA ASN A 103 21.84 -7.04 9.31
C ASN A 103 20.44 -7.67 9.29
N ASN A 104 20.10 -8.43 10.30
CA ASN A 104 18.81 -9.12 10.42
C ASN A 104 17.61 -8.16 10.55
N GLN A 105 17.83 -6.91 10.96
CA GLN A 105 16.77 -5.90 11.05
C GLN A 105 16.48 -5.19 9.73
N ARG A 106 17.25 -5.47 8.68
CA ARG A 106 17.14 -4.83 7.37
C ARG A 106 17.05 -3.30 7.45
N LYS A 107 17.98 -2.68 8.18
CA LYS A 107 18.12 -1.23 8.18
C LYS A 107 18.86 -0.80 6.92
N TYR A 108 18.16 -0.13 6.02
CA TYR A 108 18.69 0.32 4.74
C TYR A 108 19.65 1.52 4.91
N PRO A 109 20.80 1.52 4.23
CA PRO A 109 21.75 2.65 4.25
C PRO A 109 21.09 3.92 3.71
N LYS A 110 21.08 5.02 4.50
CA LYS A 110 20.35 6.27 4.19
C LYS A 110 18.85 6.08 3.95
N GLY A 111 18.30 4.98 4.40
CA GLY A 111 16.89 4.66 4.39
C GLY A 111 16.36 4.40 5.80
N GLU A 112 15.28 3.63 5.87
CA GLU A 112 14.68 3.21 7.15
C GLU A 112 14.81 1.69 7.36
N SER A 113 14.46 1.19 8.52
CA SER A 113 14.26 -0.24 8.75
C SER A 113 12.80 -0.61 8.55
N ASN A 114 12.53 -1.91 8.30
CA ASN A 114 11.15 -2.41 8.27
C ASN A 114 10.39 -2.08 9.56
N LYS A 115 11.08 -2.09 10.71
CA LYS A 115 10.48 -1.70 12.00
C LYS A 115 10.00 -0.25 12.01
N PHE A 116 10.81 0.70 11.52
CA PHE A 116 10.39 2.11 11.44
C PHE A 116 9.22 2.31 10.49
N MET A 117 9.21 1.61 9.35
CA MET A 117 8.06 1.61 8.44
C MET A 117 6.80 1.11 9.16
N GLN A 118 6.87 -0.02 9.86
CA GLN A 118 5.73 -0.56 10.63
C GLN A 118 5.23 0.44 11.67
N GLU A 119 6.13 1.06 12.45
CA GLU A 119 5.76 2.02 13.50
C GLU A 119 5.00 3.23 12.95
N ARG A 120 5.45 3.83 11.80
CA ARG A 120 4.74 4.98 11.20
C ARG A 120 3.39 4.57 10.61
N VAL A 121 3.33 3.41 9.95
CA VAL A 121 2.08 2.87 9.39
C VAL A 121 1.06 2.62 10.51
N ILE A 122 1.46 1.97 11.61
CA ILE A 122 0.54 1.67 12.71
C ILE A 122 0.10 2.95 13.45
N ARG A 123 0.98 3.93 13.59
CA ARG A 123 0.59 5.24 14.14
C ARG A 123 -0.48 5.91 13.27
N SER A 124 -0.32 5.89 11.94
CA SER A 124 -1.32 6.40 11.00
C SER A 124 -2.59 5.55 11.00
N LEU A 125 -2.48 4.22 11.00
CA LEU A 125 -3.62 3.32 11.07
C LEU A 125 -4.56 3.65 12.23
N LYS A 126 -4.02 3.87 13.43
CA LYS A 126 -4.85 4.20 14.62
C LYS A 126 -5.75 5.41 14.38
N LYS A 127 -5.24 6.46 13.70
CA LYS A 127 -6.03 7.64 13.31
C LYS A 127 -7.16 7.25 12.35
N TYR A 128 -6.86 6.42 11.34
CA TYR A 128 -7.86 5.99 10.36
C TYR A 128 -8.89 5.03 10.95
N LEU A 129 -8.51 4.17 11.91
CA LEU A 129 -9.45 3.30 12.63
C LEU A 129 -10.51 4.09 13.40
N ASP A 130 -10.15 5.26 13.94
CA ASP A 130 -11.13 6.15 14.57
C ASP A 130 -12.04 6.81 13.53
N LEU A 131 -11.48 7.28 12.43
CA LEU A 131 -12.24 7.93 11.36
C LEU A 131 -13.30 7.01 10.73
N ILE A 132 -12.98 5.72 10.53
CA ILE A 132 -13.90 4.78 9.86
C ILE A 132 -15.12 4.37 10.68
N LYS A 133 -15.23 4.84 11.92
CA LYS A 133 -16.46 4.74 12.70
C LYS A 133 -17.59 5.56 12.07
N ASN A 134 -17.27 6.67 11.38
CA ASN A 134 -18.23 7.63 10.84
C ASN A 134 -18.10 7.88 9.34
N GLN A 135 -17.09 7.33 8.67
CA GLN A 135 -16.85 7.53 7.23
C GLN A 135 -16.19 6.31 6.60
N ASN A 136 -16.20 6.27 5.27
CA ASN A 136 -15.53 5.20 4.52
C ASN A 136 -14.32 5.78 3.79
N ILE A 137 -13.19 5.06 3.86
CA ILE A 137 -11.91 5.55 3.36
C ILE A 137 -11.25 4.45 2.52
N ALA A 138 -10.64 4.85 1.40
CA ALA A 138 -9.74 3.99 0.64
C ALA A 138 -8.34 4.62 0.61
N ILE A 139 -7.33 3.84 0.97
CA ILE A 139 -5.92 4.24 0.95
C ILE A 139 -5.18 3.41 -0.09
N ILE A 140 -4.62 4.09 -1.08
CA ILE A 140 -3.74 3.48 -2.06
C ILE A 140 -2.32 3.49 -1.48
N THR A 141 -1.75 2.29 -1.31
CA THR A 141 -0.50 2.08 -0.59
C THR A 141 0.33 0.94 -1.21
N HIS A 142 1.17 0.28 -0.43
CA HIS A 142 2.15 -0.69 -0.87
C HIS A 142 1.98 -2.03 -0.12
N LEU A 143 2.77 -3.04 -0.51
CA LEU A 143 2.72 -4.36 0.10
C LEU A 143 3.15 -4.33 1.57
N GLY A 144 4.29 -3.68 1.88
CA GLY A 144 4.82 -3.61 3.24
C GLY A 144 3.84 -3.02 4.25
N PRO A 145 3.26 -1.84 4.01
CA PRO A 145 2.20 -1.28 4.86
C PRO A 145 0.98 -2.18 5.04
N ILE A 146 0.50 -2.86 3.98
CA ILE A 146 -0.64 -3.79 4.09
C ILE A 146 -0.29 -4.98 5.01
N LEU A 147 0.91 -5.55 4.85
CA LEU A 147 1.39 -6.64 5.72
C LEU A 147 1.54 -6.19 7.17
N ALA A 148 2.09 -5.00 7.41
CA ALA A 148 2.23 -4.42 8.76
C ALA A 148 0.86 -4.25 9.45
N VAL A 149 -0.15 -3.80 8.72
CA VAL A 149 -1.52 -3.67 9.26
C VAL A 149 -2.13 -5.03 9.57
N ALA A 150 -1.98 -6.02 8.67
CA ALA A 150 -2.50 -7.36 8.90
C ALA A 150 -1.85 -8.02 10.12
N GLU A 151 -0.53 -7.90 10.27
CA GLU A 151 0.23 -8.38 11.42
C GLU A 151 -0.24 -7.71 12.73
N TYR A 152 -0.37 -6.38 12.74
CA TYR A 152 -0.84 -5.63 13.90
C TYR A 152 -2.24 -6.05 14.37
N LEU A 153 -3.12 -6.39 13.43
CA LEU A 153 -4.48 -6.87 13.71
C LEU A 153 -4.56 -8.39 13.93
N ASN A 154 -3.42 -9.10 13.97
CA ASN A 154 -3.33 -10.56 14.12
C ASN A 154 -4.05 -11.36 13.03
N TYR A 155 -4.03 -10.86 11.78
CA TYR A 155 -4.58 -11.56 10.62
C TYR A 155 -3.48 -12.11 9.72
N LYS A 156 -3.58 -13.40 9.37
CA LYS A 156 -2.79 -13.98 8.27
C LYS A 156 -3.51 -13.70 6.95
N ILE A 157 -2.84 -13.01 6.04
CA ILE A 157 -3.38 -12.73 4.70
C ILE A 157 -2.58 -13.47 3.65
N PRO A 158 -3.21 -13.89 2.53
CA PRO A 158 -2.51 -14.48 1.40
C PRO A 158 -1.61 -13.44 0.72
N ASN A 159 -0.83 -13.88 -0.28
CA ASN A 159 -0.05 -12.96 -1.10
C ASN A 159 -0.95 -11.88 -1.73
N VAL A 160 -0.62 -10.61 -1.47
CA VAL A 160 -1.34 -9.44 -1.98
C VAL A 160 -0.68 -8.99 -3.27
N LYS A 161 -1.31 -9.27 -4.41
CA LYS A 161 -0.85 -8.82 -5.73
C LYS A 161 -1.17 -7.32 -5.93
N ASN A 162 -0.63 -6.73 -7.00
CA ASN A 162 -0.99 -5.37 -7.40
C ASN A 162 -2.52 -5.25 -7.59
N LEU A 163 -3.10 -4.14 -7.12
CA LEU A 163 -4.56 -3.85 -7.09
C LEU A 163 -5.39 -4.76 -6.16
N ASP A 164 -4.77 -5.74 -5.51
CA ASP A 164 -5.37 -6.45 -4.37
C ASP A 164 -5.17 -5.68 -3.07
N GLY A 165 -5.82 -6.12 -2.00
CA GLY A 165 -5.65 -5.50 -0.69
C GLY A 165 -6.53 -6.11 0.39
N ILE A 166 -6.79 -5.29 1.41
CA ILE A 166 -7.62 -5.66 2.57
C ILE A 166 -8.69 -4.62 2.83
N VAL A 167 -9.79 -5.07 3.44
CA VAL A 167 -10.87 -4.21 3.92
C VAL A 167 -11.02 -4.44 5.42
N ILE A 168 -10.97 -3.35 6.17
CA ILE A 168 -11.23 -3.34 7.61
C ILE A 168 -12.60 -2.69 7.83
N THR A 169 -13.47 -3.41 8.53
CA THR A 169 -14.81 -2.92 8.91
C THR A 169 -14.91 -2.81 10.42
N TYR A 170 -15.62 -1.79 10.90
CA TYR A 170 -15.96 -1.64 12.31
C TYR A 170 -17.40 -2.07 12.54
N VAL A 171 -17.60 -3.18 13.25
CA VAL A 171 -18.91 -3.79 13.48
C VAL A 171 -18.97 -4.28 14.93
N HIS A 172 -20.05 -3.94 15.65
CA HIS A 172 -20.25 -4.34 17.06
C HIS A 172 -19.03 -4.04 17.95
N LYS A 173 -18.46 -2.81 17.84
CA LYS A 173 -17.29 -2.34 18.59
C LYS A 173 -16.00 -3.15 18.34
N THR A 174 -15.93 -3.93 17.26
CA THR A 174 -14.76 -4.71 16.86
C THR A 174 -14.35 -4.42 15.43
N TYR A 175 -13.07 -4.62 15.12
CA TYR A 175 -12.55 -4.54 13.76
C TYR A 175 -12.49 -5.92 13.14
N LYS A 176 -13.04 -6.05 11.92
CA LYS A 176 -12.97 -7.28 11.11
C LYS A 176 -12.19 -6.98 9.85
N LEU A 177 -11.30 -7.89 9.46
CA LEU A 177 -10.49 -7.77 8.25
C LEU A 177 -10.88 -8.86 7.25
N LYS A 178 -10.96 -8.49 5.97
CA LYS A 178 -11.11 -9.39 4.82
C LYS A 178 -10.12 -8.97 3.74
N THR A 179 -9.73 -9.90 2.88
CA THR A 179 -8.98 -9.58 1.66
C THR A 179 -9.95 -9.26 0.51
N HIS A 180 -9.52 -8.42 -0.41
CA HIS A 180 -10.19 -8.21 -1.70
C HIS A 180 -9.24 -8.45 -2.86
N LYS A 181 -9.76 -8.85 -4.00
CA LYS A 181 -9.01 -9.00 -5.25
C LYS A 181 -9.51 -7.99 -6.25
N LYS A 182 -8.63 -7.11 -6.72
CA LYS A 182 -8.94 -6.11 -7.76
C LYS A 182 -10.27 -5.37 -7.48
N LEU A 183 -10.43 -4.87 -6.26
CA LEU A 183 -11.63 -4.15 -5.79
C LEU A 183 -12.93 -4.98 -5.71
N LYS A 184 -12.88 -6.28 -5.98
CA LYS A 184 -14.03 -7.19 -5.82
C LYS A 184 -14.03 -7.82 -4.43
N HIS A 185 -15.20 -7.90 -3.82
CA HIS A 185 -15.44 -8.53 -2.51
C HIS A 185 -15.75 -10.01 -2.66
#